data_ef6c78e2068942343f7a742be8687200
#
_entry.id   ef6c78e2068942343f7a742be8687200
#
_cell.length_a   1.000
_cell.length_b   1.000
_cell.length_c   1.000
_cell.angle_alpha   90.00
_cell.angle_beta   90.00
_cell.angle_gamma   90.00
#
_symmetry.space_group_name_H-M   'P 1'
#
loop_
_entity.id
_entity.type
_entity.pdbx_description
1 polymer ?
#
loop_
_entity_poly.entity_id
_entity_poly.type
_entity_poly.pdbx_seq_one_letter_code
_entity_poly.pdbx_strand_id
1 'polypeptide(L)'
;MTDLSDVMDFQEAYVSTLIGIMLLLVIIQNNRWRFNDNRRENVILFSLVVSVFLACILDCMIFYLDGRPGAFNWWFLYISNSFMYVIDIALCCCWLAFIMEFLLGKISRIHINVMGLVCVATVGMLIYNFFTDAVFYINDSNQYVRGSLDDVMFGMAIALLVYFYCVFEYAIYKGGGLRMFPVSSFIVPLLIGVVIQMFNYGILMIWAAAAVSITGVIFGLQNEMIFRDNLTGVYNRHFFDNLSNIIKKKHPFGLMIFDKLDRKST
;
A
#
# COMPACT_ATOMS: atom_id res chain seq x y z
N MET A 1 39.35 5.02 -7.17
CA MET A 1 39.08 3.63 -7.59
C MET A 1 37.74 3.31 -6.91
N THR A 2 36.64 3.47 -7.62
CA THR A 2 35.34 3.06 -7.12
C THR A 2 35.36 1.55 -6.98
N ASP A 3 35.08 1.05 -5.77
CA ASP A 3 35.12 -0.37 -5.48
C ASP A 3 34.05 -1.08 -6.33
N LEU A 4 34.40 -2.25 -6.89
CA LEU A 4 33.42 -3.02 -7.71
C LEU A 4 32.15 -3.37 -6.92
N SER A 5 32.28 -3.47 -5.59
CA SER A 5 31.13 -3.66 -4.66
C SER A 5 30.17 -2.48 -4.71
N ASP A 6 30.66 -1.23 -4.67
CA ASP A 6 29.82 -0.02 -4.71
C ASP A 6 29.03 0.09 -6.03
N VAL A 7 29.65 -0.34 -7.14
CA VAL A 7 28.99 -0.32 -8.47
C VAL A 7 27.93 -1.41 -8.58
N MET A 8 28.14 -2.57 -7.97
CA MET A 8 27.15 -3.67 -7.95
C MET A 8 25.95 -3.30 -7.08
N ASP A 9 26.16 -2.77 -5.89
CA ASP A 9 25.09 -2.33 -4.99
C ASP A 9 24.24 -1.24 -5.65
N PHE A 10 24.86 -0.34 -6.41
CA PHE A 10 24.19 0.71 -7.17
C PHE A 10 23.28 0.15 -8.28
N GLN A 11 23.73 -0.88 -8.99
CA GLN A 11 22.95 -1.50 -10.06
C GLN A 11 21.74 -2.29 -9.51
N GLU A 12 21.92 -3.03 -8.42
CA GLU A 12 20.85 -3.83 -7.80
C GLU A 12 19.73 -2.96 -7.25
N ALA A 13 20.04 -1.84 -6.60
CA ALA A 13 19.05 -0.90 -6.08
C ALA A 13 18.16 -0.32 -7.19
N TYR A 14 18.74 0.12 -8.31
CA TYR A 14 17.97 0.67 -9.43
C TYR A 14 17.08 -0.36 -10.13
N VAL A 15 17.55 -1.61 -10.26
CA VAL A 15 16.78 -2.66 -10.93
C VAL A 15 15.47 -2.94 -10.21
N SER A 16 15.47 -3.04 -8.88
CA SER A 16 14.26 -3.29 -8.10
C SER A 16 13.23 -2.16 -8.26
N THR A 17 13.69 -0.92 -8.18
CA THR A 17 12.81 0.26 -8.32
C THR A 17 12.31 0.43 -9.75
N LEU A 18 13.15 0.15 -10.76
CA LEU A 18 12.75 0.17 -12.16
C LEU A 18 11.64 -0.85 -12.46
N ILE A 19 11.77 -2.07 -11.92
CA ILE A 19 10.71 -3.09 -12.04
C ILE A 19 9.41 -2.58 -11.40
N GLY A 20 9.46 -1.95 -10.22
CA GLY A 20 8.32 -1.33 -9.58
C GLY A 20 7.66 -0.26 -10.46
N ILE A 21 8.43 0.65 -11.05
CA ILE A 21 7.95 1.68 -11.98
C ILE A 21 7.28 1.05 -13.21
N MET A 22 7.91 0.08 -13.85
CA MET A 22 7.35 -0.61 -15.03
C MET A 22 6.03 -1.29 -14.69
N LEU A 23 5.94 -1.96 -13.55
CA LEU A 23 4.73 -2.61 -13.07
C LEU A 23 3.59 -1.61 -12.87
N LEU A 24 3.86 -0.47 -12.22
CA LEU A 24 2.87 0.59 -12.00
C LEU A 24 2.42 1.24 -13.31
N LEU A 25 3.30 1.44 -14.28
CA LEU A 25 2.92 1.95 -15.60
C LEU A 25 1.97 0.98 -16.32
N VAL A 26 2.23 -0.33 -16.28
CA VAL A 26 1.33 -1.33 -16.83
C VAL A 26 -0.04 -1.29 -16.14
N ILE A 27 -0.05 -1.13 -14.81
CA ILE A 27 -1.28 -1.01 -14.03
C ILE A 27 -2.09 0.22 -14.47
N ILE A 28 -1.46 1.40 -14.55
CA ILE A 28 -2.11 2.65 -14.96
C ILE A 28 -2.71 2.49 -16.36
N GLN A 29 -1.96 1.88 -17.29
CA GLN A 29 -2.38 1.68 -18.67
C GLN A 29 -3.59 0.77 -18.78
N ASN A 30 -3.58 -0.36 -18.06
CA ASN A 30 -4.64 -1.38 -18.12
C ASN A 30 -5.91 -1.01 -17.33
N ASN A 31 -5.81 -0.09 -16.37
CA ASN A 31 -6.93 0.28 -15.50
C ASN A 31 -7.45 1.72 -15.74
N ARG A 32 -7.16 2.32 -16.88
CA ARG A 32 -7.62 3.70 -17.23
C ARG A 32 -9.12 3.90 -17.03
N TRP A 33 -9.93 2.93 -17.42
CA TRP A 33 -11.39 2.99 -17.30
C TRP A 33 -11.84 3.08 -15.81
N ARG A 34 -11.14 2.38 -14.92
CA ARG A 34 -11.39 2.39 -13.48
C ARG A 34 -10.97 3.72 -12.85
N PHE A 35 -9.82 4.24 -13.24
CA PHE A 35 -9.28 5.49 -12.71
C PHE A 35 -10.03 6.73 -13.22
N ASN A 36 -10.78 6.61 -14.32
CA ASN A 36 -11.70 7.65 -14.80
C ASN A 36 -13.05 7.66 -14.05
N ASP A 37 -13.33 6.66 -13.24
CA ASP A 37 -14.57 6.59 -12.46
C ASP A 37 -14.38 7.33 -11.12
N ASN A 38 -15.20 8.36 -10.88
CA ASN A 38 -15.13 9.23 -9.71
C ASN A 38 -15.62 8.58 -8.40
N ARG A 39 -15.79 7.25 -8.34
CA ARG A 39 -16.06 6.57 -7.09
C ARG A 39 -14.91 6.75 -6.12
N ARG A 40 -15.20 7.03 -4.85
CA ARG A 40 -14.19 7.32 -3.81
C ARG A 40 -13.13 6.24 -3.72
N GLU A 41 -13.51 4.97 -3.77
CA GLU A 41 -12.58 3.83 -3.75
C GLU A 41 -11.57 3.87 -4.90
N ASN A 42 -12.03 4.23 -6.11
CA ASN A 42 -11.15 4.31 -7.29
C ASN A 42 -10.21 5.52 -7.23
N VAL A 43 -10.68 6.65 -6.69
CA VAL A 43 -9.86 7.84 -6.46
C VAL A 43 -8.76 7.56 -5.44
N ILE A 44 -9.08 6.90 -4.33
CA ILE A 44 -8.08 6.52 -3.31
C ILE A 44 -7.07 5.54 -3.91
N LEU A 45 -7.54 4.52 -4.65
CA LEU A 45 -6.66 3.55 -5.30
C LEU A 45 -5.73 4.22 -6.32
N PHE A 46 -6.24 5.14 -7.13
CA PHE A 46 -5.43 5.92 -8.06
C PHE A 46 -4.38 6.78 -7.35
N SER A 47 -4.78 7.45 -6.26
CA SER A 47 -3.85 8.23 -5.44
C SER A 47 -2.73 7.36 -4.86
N LEU A 48 -3.03 6.14 -4.42
CA LEU A 48 -2.03 5.17 -3.97
C LEU A 48 -1.03 4.82 -5.08
N VAL A 49 -1.54 4.47 -6.27
CA VAL A 49 -0.69 4.13 -7.42
C VAL A 49 0.24 5.28 -7.79
N VAL A 50 -0.30 6.51 -7.88
CA VAL A 50 0.49 7.70 -8.20
C VAL A 50 1.52 8.01 -7.11
N SER A 51 1.14 7.89 -5.84
CA SER A 51 2.06 8.15 -4.72
C SER A 51 3.23 7.17 -4.70
N VAL A 52 2.99 5.86 -4.91
CA VAL A 52 4.07 4.87 -4.98
C VAL A 52 4.94 5.09 -6.22
N PHE A 53 4.34 5.47 -7.35
CA PHE A 53 5.09 5.81 -8.56
C PHE A 53 6.05 7.00 -8.36
N LEU A 54 5.56 8.06 -7.71
CA LEU A 54 6.38 9.22 -7.37
C LEU A 54 7.46 8.88 -6.34
N ALA A 55 7.12 8.05 -5.36
CA ALA A 55 8.06 7.58 -4.36
C ALA A 55 9.19 6.76 -4.98
N CYS A 56 8.90 5.87 -5.93
CA CYS A 56 9.93 5.14 -6.69
C CYS A 56 10.92 6.08 -7.40
N ILE A 57 10.40 7.15 -8.03
CA ILE A 57 11.26 8.13 -8.71
C ILE A 57 12.12 8.90 -7.71
N LEU A 58 11.51 9.37 -6.60
CA LEU A 58 12.23 10.09 -5.55
C LEU A 58 13.32 9.22 -4.91
N ASP A 59 13.03 7.97 -4.62
CA ASP A 59 13.98 7.03 -4.03
C ASP A 59 15.21 6.85 -4.92
N CYS A 60 15.01 6.68 -6.23
CA CYS A 60 16.12 6.66 -7.20
C CYS A 60 16.94 7.97 -7.17
N MET A 61 16.29 9.12 -7.05
CA MET A 61 16.97 10.42 -7.01
C MET A 61 17.76 10.61 -5.72
N ILE A 62 17.19 10.22 -4.59
CA ILE A 62 17.84 10.26 -3.28
C ILE A 62 19.11 9.41 -3.33
N PHE A 63 19.00 8.17 -3.76
CA PHE A 63 20.13 7.25 -3.86
C PHE A 63 21.21 7.74 -4.84
N TYR A 64 20.82 8.38 -5.95
CA TYR A 64 21.76 8.95 -6.92
C TYR A 64 22.54 10.14 -6.36
N LEU A 65 21.93 10.96 -5.51
CA LEU A 65 22.55 12.17 -4.95
C LEU A 65 23.27 11.92 -3.63
N ASP A 66 23.03 10.78 -2.99
CA ASP A 66 23.68 10.41 -1.73
C ASP A 66 25.19 10.37 -1.90
N GLY A 67 25.93 11.02 -1.00
CA GLY A 67 27.38 11.14 -1.04
C GLY A 67 27.93 12.12 -2.10
N ARG A 68 27.11 12.83 -2.88
CA ARG A 68 27.57 13.82 -3.85
C ARG A 68 27.71 15.20 -3.21
N PRO A 69 28.85 15.89 -3.38
CA PRO A 69 29.07 17.19 -2.77
C PRO A 69 28.17 18.28 -3.37
N GLY A 70 27.80 19.25 -2.56
CA GLY A 70 27.02 20.44 -2.98
C GLY A 70 25.93 20.81 -1.98
N ALA A 71 25.79 22.11 -1.70
CA ALA A 71 24.77 22.59 -0.78
C ALA A 71 23.33 22.31 -1.25
N PHE A 72 23.09 22.33 -2.57
CA PHE A 72 21.83 21.96 -3.15
C PHE A 72 21.49 20.48 -2.90
N ASN A 73 22.49 19.59 -3.03
CA ASN A 73 22.32 18.16 -2.80
C ASN A 73 21.98 17.86 -1.34
N TRP A 74 22.59 18.57 -0.39
CA TRP A 74 22.28 18.45 1.03
C TRP A 74 20.81 18.77 1.33
N TRP A 75 20.35 19.94 0.86
CA TRP A 75 18.94 20.33 1.05
C TRP A 75 17.97 19.40 0.35
N PHE A 76 18.30 18.97 -0.86
CA PHE A 76 17.47 18.02 -1.60
C PHE A 76 17.33 16.71 -0.84
N LEU A 77 18.45 16.14 -0.38
CA LEU A 77 18.44 14.90 0.40
C LEU A 77 17.64 15.04 1.70
N TYR A 78 17.84 16.13 2.44
CA TYR A 78 17.13 16.36 3.69
C TYR A 78 15.62 16.47 3.48
N ILE A 79 15.18 17.28 2.53
CA ILE A 79 13.76 17.50 2.23
C ILE A 79 13.13 16.22 1.66
N SER A 80 13.81 15.55 0.73
CA SER A 80 13.27 14.34 0.09
C SER A 80 13.15 13.18 1.07
N ASN A 81 14.13 12.94 1.93
CA ASN A 81 14.04 11.92 2.96
C ASN A 81 12.91 12.25 3.97
N SER A 82 12.80 13.51 4.41
CA SER A 82 11.67 13.92 5.27
C SER A 82 10.32 13.66 4.61
N PHE A 83 10.21 13.94 3.30
CA PHE A 83 8.99 13.71 2.52
C PHE A 83 8.69 12.22 2.37
N MET A 84 9.70 11.36 2.23
CA MET A 84 9.52 9.90 2.17
C MET A 84 8.87 9.35 3.43
N TYR A 85 9.27 9.77 4.63
CA TYR A 85 8.60 9.39 5.88
C TYR A 85 7.12 9.80 5.92
N VAL A 86 6.80 10.99 5.38
CA VAL A 86 5.40 11.43 5.28
C VAL A 86 4.62 10.56 4.30
N ILE A 87 5.22 10.22 3.13
CA ILE A 87 4.60 9.34 2.14
C ILE A 87 4.33 7.96 2.73
N ASP A 88 5.28 7.37 3.45
CA ASP A 88 5.12 6.04 4.06
C ASP A 88 3.88 5.97 4.95
N ILE A 89 3.73 6.93 5.86
CA ILE A 89 2.57 6.98 6.75
C ILE A 89 1.29 7.33 5.99
N ALA A 90 1.36 8.27 5.05
CA ALA A 90 0.20 8.63 4.21
C ALA A 90 -0.30 7.44 3.40
N LEU A 91 0.58 6.61 2.85
CA LEU A 91 0.22 5.39 2.13
C LEU A 91 -0.46 4.37 3.03
N CYS A 92 0.05 4.15 4.25
CA CYS A 92 -0.61 3.28 5.23
C CYS A 92 -2.02 3.79 5.57
N CYS A 93 -2.19 5.10 5.75
CA CYS A 93 -3.49 5.72 5.99
C CYS A 93 -4.43 5.60 4.77
N CYS A 94 -3.94 5.84 3.57
CA CYS A 94 -4.71 5.68 2.33
C CYS A 94 -5.16 4.22 2.13
N TRP A 95 -4.32 3.25 2.47
CA TRP A 95 -4.68 1.84 2.43
C TRP A 95 -5.80 1.50 3.40
N LEU A 96 -5.69 1.97 4.64
CA LEU A 96 -6.76 1.80 5.62
C LEU A 96 -8.08 2.43 5.12
N ALA A 97 -8.00 3.64 4.58
CA ALA A 97 -9.16 4.34 4.02
C ALA A 97 -9.78 3.56 2.84
N PHE A 98 -8.94 3.05 1.92
CA PHE A 98 -9.39 2.25 0.78
C PHE A 98 -10.16 1.00 1.23
N ILE A 99 -9.60 0.24 2.15
CA ILE A 99 -10.25 -0.99 2.64
C ILE A 99 -11.54 -0.68 3.39
N MET A 100 -11.58 0.36 4.20
CA MET A 100 -12.80 0.76 4.91
C MET A 100 -13.92 1.18 3.95
N GLU A 101 -13.60 1.97 2.93
CA GLU A 101 -14.55 2.37 1.90
C GLU A 101 -15.01 1.17 1.09
N PHE A 102 -14.08 0.30 0.66
CA PHE A 102 -14.37 -0.88 -0.13
C PHE A 102 -15.21 -1.93 0.61
N LEU A 103 -14.90 -2.21 1.89
CA LEU A 103 -15.59 -3.25 2.67
C LEU A 103 -16.87 -2.76 3.33
N LEU A 104 -16.85 -1.57 3.92
CA LEU A 104 -17.93 -1.05 4.78
C LEU A 104 -18.71 0.10 4.13
N GLY A 105 -18.24 0.61 2.97
CA GLY A 105 -18.85 1.75 2.27
C GLY A 105 -18.75 3.07 3.04
N LYS A 106 -18.02 3.10 4.16
CA LYS A 106 -17.79 4.31 4.97
C LYS A 106 -16.58 4.18 5.88
N ILE A 107 -15.90 5.28 6.10
CA ILE A 107 -14.79 5.37 7.05
C ILE A 107 -15.33 5.84 8.41
N SER A 108 -15.10 5.06 9.46
CA SER A 108 -15.51 5.44 10.82
C SER A 108 -14.63 6.59 11.36
N ARG A 109 -15.25 7.48 12.17
CA ARG A 109 -14.52 8.59 12.83
C ARG A 109 -13.35 8.13 13.68
N ILE A 110 -13.45 6.97 14.32
CA ILE A 110 -12.37 6.39 15.14
C ILE A 110 -11.13 6.15 14.27
N HIS A 111 -11.29 5.54 13.09
CA HIS A 111 -10.17 5.27 12.18
C HIS A 111 -9.56 6.55 11.61
N ILE A 112 -10.39 7.56 11.30
CA ILE A 112 -9.92 8.90 10.89
C ILE A 112 -9.07 9.53 11.99
N ASN A 113 -9.51 9.45 13.24
CA ASN A 113 -8.76 10.01 14.38
C ASN A 113 -7.43 9.29 14.60
N VAL A 114 -7.39 7.95 14.47
CA VAL A 114 -6.15 7.16 14.57
C VAL A 114 -5.18 7.56 13.45
N MET A 115 -5.64 7.61 12.20
CA MET A 115 -4.81 8.06 11.07
C MET A 115 -4.29 9.48 11.29
N GLY A 116 -5.16 10.41 11.71
CA GLY A 116 -4.80 11.79 12.01
C GLY A 116 -3.76 11.90 13.12
N LEU A 117 -3.92 11.13 14.20
CA LEU A 117 -2.96 11.10 15.31
C LEU A 117 -1.57 10.65 14.85
N VAL A 118 -1.49 9.59 14.05
CA VAL A 118 -0.20 9.08 13.55
C VAL A 118 0.42 10.07 12.57
N CYS A 119 -0.36 10.67 11.67
CA CYS A 119 0.15 11.72 10.77
C CYS A 119 0.72 12.93 11.56
N VAL A 120 0.01 13.39 12.58
CA VAL A 120 0.49 14.51 13.45
C VAL A 120 1.75 14.10 14.20
N ALA A 121 1.81 12.87 14.72
CA ALA A 121 3.00 12.36 15.40
C ALA A 121 4.21 12.31 14.45
N THR A 122 4.02 11.82 13.21
CA THR A 122 5.07 11.78 12.18
C THR A 122 5.61 13.17 11.86
N VAL A 123 4.71 14.12 11.58
CA VAL A 123 5.12 15.51 11.30
C VAL A 123 5.81 16.13 12.53
N GLY A 124 5.30 15.89 13.73
CA GLY A 124 5.94 16.35 14.98
C GLY A 124 7.35 15.79 15.16
N MET A 125 7.57 14.51 14.87
CA MET A 125 8.90 13.88 14.93
C MET A 125 9.85 14.45 13.86
N LEU A 126 9.37 14.76 12.66
CA LEU A 126 10.19 15.39 11.62
C LEU A 126 10.54 16.84 11.97
N ILE A 127 9.63 17.60 12.59
CA ILE A 127 9.93 18.93 13.12
C ILE A 127 10.97 18.83 14.25
N TYR A 128 10.83 17.87 15.15
CA TYR A 128 11.82 17.60 16.20
C TYR A 128 13.18 17.21 15.61
N ASN A 129 13.19 16.40 14.54
CA ASN A 129 14.40 16.01 13.84
C ASN A 129 15.18 17.19 13.28
N PHE A 130 14.51 18.24 12.82
CA PHE A 130 15.18 19.45 12.29
C PHE A 130 16.08 20.15 13.33
N PHE A 131 15.80 19.95 14.62
CA PHE A 131 16.58 20.57 15.72
C PHE A 131 17.54 19.60 16.41
N THR A 132 17.35 18.29 16.24
CA THR A 132 18.04 17.29 17.08
C THR A 132 18.75 16.20 16.28
N ASP A 133 18.51 16.09 14.98
CA ASP A 133 19.04 15.02 14.12
C ASP A 133 18.73 13.60 14.64
N ALA A 134 17.62 13.47 15.37
CA ALA A 134 17.30 12.26 16.10
C ALA A 134 16.71 11.13 15.21
N VAL A 135 15.99 11.48 14.14
CA VAL A 135 15.41 10.50 13.19
C VAL A 135 16.43 10.15 12.12
N PHE A 136 16.99 11.17 11.48
CA PHE A 136 18.07 11.05 10.51
C PHE A 136 18.82 12.37 10.37
N TYR A 137 20.01 12.31 9.81
CA TYR A 137 20.77 13.51 9.44
C TYR A 137 21.58 13.25 8.16
N ILE A 138 21.95 14.33 7.50
CA ILE A 138 22.86 14.30 6.34
C ILE A 138 24.23 14.77 6.82
N ASN A 139 25.23 13.90 6.75
CA ASN A 139 26.59 14.20 7.23
C ASN A 139 27.32 15.20 6.31
N ASP A 140 28.52 15.62 6.70
CA ASP A 140 29.36 16.57 5.93
C ASP A 140 29.76 16.05 4.54
N SER A 141 29.69 14.75 4.33
CA SER A 141 29.92 14.09 3.03
C SER A 141 28.66 13.97 2.19
N ASN A 142 27.55 14.60 2.59
CA ASN A 142 26.23 14.49 1.96
C ASN A 142 25.67 13.07 1.91
N GLN A 143 25.96 12.26 2.94
CA GLN A 143 25.39 10.90 3.05
C GLN A 143 24.29 10.88 4.10
N TYR A 144 23.24 10.14 3.81
CA TYR A 144 22.17 9.87 4.75
C TYR A 144 22.66 8.95 5.88
N VAL A 145 22.36 9.34 7.11
CA VAL A 145 22.68 8.55 8.31
C VAL A 145 21.44 8.43 9.17
N ARG A 146 21.11 7.20 9.57
CA ARG A 146 19.98 6.92 10.47
C ARG A 146 20.24 7.44 11.86
N GLY A 147 19.25 8.09 12.44
CA GLY A 147 19.26 8.52 13.84
C GLY A 147 18.67 7.46 14.78
N SER A 148 18.67 7.75 16.07
CA SER A 148 18.18 6.83 17.11
C SER A 148 16.65 6.62 17.11
N LEU A 149 15.88 7.53 16.50
CA LEU A 149 14.42 7.45 16.41
C LEU A 149 13.92 6.95 15.05
N ASP A 150 14.79 6.57 14.13
CA ASP A 150 14.42 5.98 12.83
C ASP A 150 13.60 4.69 13.03
N ASP A 151 14.02 3.81 13.92
CA ASP A 151 13.30 2.57 14.25
C ASP A 151 11.88 2.84 14.79
N VAL A 152 11.65 3.98 15.45
CA VAL A 152 10.32 4.37 15.93
C VAL A 152 9.41 4.73 14.75
N MET A 153 9.94 5.39 13.72
CA MET A 153 9.19 5.70 12.49
C MET A 153 8.77 4.42 11.76
N PHE A 154 9.69 3.47 11.59
CA PHE A 154 9.37 2.13 11.04
C PHE A 154 8.35 1.39 11.92
N GLY A 155 8.51 1.44 13.23
CA GLY A 155 7.58 0.85 14.20
C GLY A 155 6.16 1.40 14.06
N MET A 156 6.00 2.73 13.84
CA MET A 156 4.70 3.35 13.59
C MET A 156 4.05 2.85 12.30
N ALA A 157 4.82 2.71 11.21
CA ALA A 157 4.31 2.17 9.96
C ALA A 157 3.86 0.71 10.12
N ILE A 158 4.67 -0.12 10.77
CA ILE A 158 4.31 -1.53 11.07
C ILE A 158 3.06 -1.59 11.96
N ALA A 159 2.96 -0.76 12.99
CA ALA A 159 1.79 -0.71 13.87
C ALA A 159 0.51 -0.34 13.11
N LEU A 160 0.59 0.59 12.14
CA LEU A 160 -0.53 0.91 11.25
C LEU A 160 -0.91 -0.26 10.34
N LEU A 161 0.06 -1.00 9.80
CA LEU A 161 -0.21 -2.19 8.98
C LEU A 161 -0.89 -3.30 9.80
N VAL A 162 -0.44 -3.54 11.02
CA VAL A 162 -1.07 -4.49 11.96
C VAL A 162 -2.47 -4.03 12.32
N TYR A 163 -2.64 -2.75 12.66
CA TYR A 163 -3.95 -2.16 12.92
C TYR A 163 -4.90 -2.33 11.75
N PHE A 164 -4.43 -2.06 10.54
CA PHE A 164 -5.15 -2.28 9.29
C PHE A 164 -5.60 -3.75 9.15
N TYR A 165 -4.70 -4.70 9.39
CA TYR A 165 -5.04 -6.13 9.32
C TYR A 165 -6.13 -6.51 10.32
N CYS A 166 -6.02 -6.04 11.56
CA CYS A 166 -7.03 -6.27 12.59
C CYS A 166 -8.40 -5.69 12.23
N VAL A 167 -8.42 -4.47 11.67
CA VAL A 167 -9.66 -3.83 11.21
C VAL A 167 -10.29 -4.62 10.07
N PHE A 168 -9.49 -5.11 9.15
CA PHE A 168 -9.93 -5.94 8.04
C PHE A 168 -10.55 -7.26 8.52
N GLU A 169 -9.85 -8.03 9.36
CA GLU A 169 -10.36 -9.28 9.93
C GLU A 169 -11.67 -9.07 10.69
N TYR A 170 -11.73 -8.00 11.49
CA TYR A 170 -12.95 -7.63 12.20
C TYR A 170 -14.11 -7.30 11.25
N ALA A 171 -13.84 -6.58 10.16
CA ALA A 171 -14.83 -6.23 9.16
C ALA A 171 -15.39 -7.47 8.43
N ILE A 172 -14.52 -8.42 8.08
CA ILE A 172 -14.92 -9.72 7.50
C ILE A 172 -15.76 -10.52 8.49
N TYR A 173 -15.30 -10.65 9.73
CA TYR A 173 -16.03 -11.37 10.77
C TYR A 173 -17.44 -10.83 10.95
N LYS A 174 -17.61 -9.51 11.02
CA LYS A 174 -18.90 -8.84 11.21
C LYS A 174 -19.77 -8.84 9.95
N GLY A 175 -19.16 -8.81 8.77
CA GLY A 175 -19.86 -8.76 7.49
C GLY A 175 -20.24 -10.12 6.87
N GLY A 176 -20.00 -11.24 7.57
CA GLY A 176 -20.37 -12.58 7.12
C GLY A 176 -19.39 -13.25 6.15
N GLY A 177 -18.17 -12.76 6.02
CA GLY A 177 -17.05 -13.51 5.42
C GLY A 177 -17.12 -13.82 3.92
N LEU A 178 -18.03 -13.18 3.16
CA LEU A 178 -18.31 -13.54 1.75
C LEU A 178 -17.44 -12.82 0.70
N ARG A 179 -16.45 -12.02 1.10
CA ARG A 179 -15.59 -11.34 0.12
C ARG A 179 -14.32 -12.13 -0.16
N MET A 180 -14.06 -12.40 -1.44
CA MET A 180 -12.88 -13.14 -1.91
C MET A 180 -11.64 -12.26 -2.08
N PHE A 181 -11.58 -11.09 -1.44
CA PHE A 181 -10.45 -10.19 -1.56
C PHE A 181 -9.26 -10.69 -0.71
N PRO A 182 -8.15 -11.11 -1.35
CA PRO A 182 -7.00 -11.65 -0.62
C PRO A 182 -6.15 -10.51 -0.05
N VAL A 183 -6.42 -10.07 1.18
CA VAL A 183 -5.62 -9.04 1.87
C VAL A 183 -4.18 -9.48 2.09
N SER A 184 -3.95 -10.79 2.21
CA SER A 184 -2.59 -11.33 2.27
C SER A 184 -1.74 -10.95 1.04
N SER A 185 -2.34 -10.86 -0.14
CA SER A 185 -1.64 -10.44 -1.37
C SER A 185 -1.11 -9.00 -1.29
N PHE A 186 -1.67 -8.16 -0.42
CA PHE A 186 -1.18 -6.83 -0.16
C PHE A 186 -0.13 -6.81 0.97
N ILE A 187 -0.47 -7.41 2.12
CA ILE A 187 0.35 -7.29 3.32
C ILE A 187 1.66 -8.06 3.20
N VAL A 188 1.63 -9.27 2.64
CA VAL A 188 2.81 -10.15 2.61
C VAL A 188 3.97 -9.56 1.80
N PRO A 189 3.79 -9.09 0.54
CA PRO A 189 4.91 -8.49 -0.19
C PRO A 189 5.45 -7.24 0.49
N LEU A 190 4.57 -6.39 1.05
CA LEU A 190 4.97 -5.17 1.73
C LEU A 190 5.79 -5.47 2.99
N LEU A 191 5.35 -6.41 3.83
CA LEU A 191 6.11 -6.83 5.02
C LEU A 191 7.47 -7.41 4.63
N ILE A 192 7.55 -8.23 3.60
CA ILE A 192 8.82 -8.77 3.10
C ILE A 192 9.75 -7.61 2.68
N GLY A 193 9.24 -6.63 1.93
CA GLY A 193 10.02 -5.46 1.50
C GLY A 193 10.55 -4.65 2.68
N VAL A 194 9.70 -4.36 3.68
CA VAL A 194 10.08 -3.63 4.90
C VAL A 194 11.16 -4.39 5.69
N VAL A 195 10.96 -5.69 5.89
CA VAL A 195 11.93 -6.53 6.62
C VAL A 195 13.27 -6.58 5.91
N ILE A 196 13.29 -6.78 4.59
CA ILE A 196 14.54 -6.82 3.82
C ILE A 196 15.28 -5.48 3.95
N GLN A 197 14.59 -4.35 3.76
CA GLN A 197 15.20 -3.02 3.82
C GLN A 197 15.62 -2.63 5.24
N MET A 198 14.94 -3.12 6.28
CA MET A 198 15.33 -2.90 7.68
C MET A 198 16.69 -3.54 8.00
N PHE A 199 16.93 -4.76 7.49
CA PHE A 199 18.17 -5.50 7.77
C PHE A 199 19.30 -5.22 6.76
N ASN A 200 18.97 -4.75 5.56
CA ASN A 200 19.95 -4.50 4.50
C ASN A 200 19.85 -3.05 4.04
N TYR A 201 20.65 -2.20 4.64
CA TYR A 201 20.78 -0.80 4.22
C TYR A 201 21.40 -0.75 2.82
N GLY A 202 20.74 -0.02 1.90
CA GLY A 202 21.19 0.10 0.51
C GLY A 202 20.35 -0.68 -0.50
N ILE A 203 19.48 -1.60 -0.05
CA ILE A 203 18.52 -2.28 -0.92
C ILE A 203 17.21 -1.51 -0.91
N LEU A 204 16.85 -0.89 -2.04
CA LEU A 204 15.61 -0.14 -2.22
C LEU A 204 14.44 -1.09 -2.51
N MET A 205 13.87 -1.74 -1.49
CA MET A 205 12.90 -2.83 -1.68
C MET A 205 11.46 -2.44 -1.34
N ILE A 206 11.24 -1.45 -0.45
CA ILE A 206 9.90 -1.09 0.04
C ILE A 206 8.98 -0.67 -1.11
N TRP A 207 9.46 0.19 -2.01
CA TRP A 207 8.63 0.73 -3.10
C TRP A 207 8.33 -0.30 -4.19
N ALA A 208 9.30 -1.16 -4.50
CA ALA A 208 9.07 -2.30 -5.38
C ALA A 208 8.04 -3.27 -4.78
N ALA A 209 8.15 -3.56 -3.48
CA ALA A 209 7.20 -4.39 -2.76
C ALA A 209 5.80 -3.74 -2.69
N ALA A 210 5.73 -2.41 -2.52
CA ALA A 210 4.47 -1.66 -2.58
C ALA A 210 3.81 -1.76 -3.97
N ALA A 211 4.60 -1.67 -5.05
CA ALA A 211 4.09 -1.85 -6.41
C ALA A 211 3.53 -3.27 -6.64
N VAL A 212 4.22 -4.30 -6.15
CA VAL A 212 3.74 -5.69 -6.18
C VAL A 212 2.45 -5.84 -5.36
N SER A 213 2.39 -5.24 -4.18
CA SER A 213 1.22 -5.25 -3.31
C SER A 213 0.00 -4.61 -3.98
N ILE A 214 0.17 -3.44 -4.60
CA ILE A 214 -0.89 -2.76 -5.37
C ILE A 214 -1.37 -3.66 -6.52
N THR A 215 -0.44 -4.32 -7.22
CA THR A 215 -0.78 -5.26 -8.29
C THR A 215 -1.67 -6.38 -7.78
N GLY A 216 -1.30 -6.99 -6.65
CA GLY A 216 -2.11 -8.03 -6.01
C GLY A 216 -3.51 -7.57 -5.66
N VAL A 217 -3.66 -6.33 -5.16
CA VAL A 217 -4.97 -5.74 -4.89
C VAL A 217 -5.79 -5.56 -6.16
N ILE A 218 -5.21 -5.01 -7.21
CA ILE A 218 -5.92 -4.78 -8.47
C ILE A 218 -6.38 -6.09 -9.09
N PHE A 219 -5.55 -7.14 -9.07
CA PHE A 219 -5.96 -8.48 -9.49
C PHE A 219 -7.09 -9.05 -8.61
N GLY A 220 -7.01 -8.86 -7.28
CA GLY A 220 -8.09 -9.25 -6.38
C GLY A 220 -9.41 -8.56 -6.70
N LEU A 221 -9.37 -7.25 -6.98
CA LEU A 221 -10.54 -6.48 -7.38
C LEU A 221 -11.09 -6.91 -8.75
N GLN A 222 -10.24 -7.21 -9.71
CA GLN A 222 -10.66 -7.72 -11.02
C GLN A 222 -11.33 -9.11 -10.89
N ASN A 223 -10.76 -9.99 -10.09
CA ASN A 223 -11.35 -11.29 -9.82
C ASN A 223 -12.72 -11.17 -9.13
N GLU A 224 -12.89 -10.23 -8.18
CA GLU A 224 -14.21 -10.00 -7.56
C GLU A 224 -15.25 -9.51 -8.56
N MET A 225 -14.85 -8.70 -9.55
CA MET A 225 -15.76 -8.25 -10.63
C MET A 225 -16.24 -9.39 -11.52
N ILE A 226 -15.44 -10.43 -11.75
CA ILE A 226 -15.84 -11.63 -12.53
C ILE A 226 -16.99 -12.37 -11.83
N PHE A 227 -17.05 -12.30 -10.51
CA PHE A 227 -18.08 -12.96 -9.70
C PHE A 227 -19.38 -12.17 -9.52
N ARG A 228 -19.44 -10.93 -10.02
CA ARG A 228 -20.63 -10.08 -9.96
C ARG A 228 -21.33 -10.02 -11.30
N ASP A 229 -22.65 -10.01 -11.27
CA ASP A 229 -23.48 -9.73 -12.42
C ASP A 229 -23.48 -8.23 -12.72
N ASN A 230 -23.14 -7.84 -13.96
CA ASN A 230 -22.99 -6.44 -14.35
C ASN A 230 -24.30 -5.64 -14.30
N LEU A 231 -25.47 -6.29 -14.38
CA LEU A 231 -26.77 -5.63 -14.40
C LEU A 231 -27.33 -5.42 -12.99
N THR A 232 -27.21 -6.43 -12.14
CA THR A 232 -27.84 -6.47 -10.82
C THR A 232 -26.88 -6.16 -9.68
N GLY A 233 -25.55 -6.24 -9.91
CA GLY A 233 -24.51 -6.07 -8.90
C GLY A 233 -24.43 -7.21 -7.87
N VAL A 234 -25.32 -8.23 -7.95
CA VAL A 234 -25.27 -9.41 -7.09
C VAL A 234 -24.27 -10.44 -7.59
N TYR A 235 -23.88 -11.36 -6.71
CA TYR A 235 -22.98 -12.46 -7.11
C TYR A 235 -23.65 -13.37 -8.13
N ASN A 236 -22.90 -13.75 -9.16
CA ASN A 236 -23.35 -14.61 -10.25
C ASN A 236 -23.23 -16.10 -9.89
N ARG A 237 -23.71 -16.97 -10.80
CA ARG A 237 -23.67 -18.42 -10.61
C ARG A 237 -22.25 -18.97 -10.41
N HIS A 238 -21.26 -18.38 -11.07
CA HIS A 238 -19.87 -18.81 -10.95
C HIS A 238 -19.32 -18.61 -9.52
N PHE A 239 -19.70 -17.52 -8.87
CA PHE A 239 -19.39 -17.30 -7.44
C PHE A 239 -20.03 -18.40 -6.57
N PHE A 240 -21.30 -18.71 -6.81
CA PHE A 240 -22.02 -19.75 -6.07
C PHE A 240 -21.36 -21.12 -6.20
N ASP A 241 -20.97 -21.52 -7.41
CA ASP A 241 -20.30 -22.79 -7.68
C ASP A 241 -18.96 -22.89 -6.93
N ASN A 242 -18.16 -21.82 -6.93
CA ASN A 242 -16.90 -21.75 -6.17
C ASN A 242 -17.14 -21.79 -4.66
N LEU A 243 -18.09 -21.00 -4.17
CA LEU A 243 -18.45 -20.97 -2.75
C LEU A 243 -18.95 -22.33 -2.25
N SER A 244 -19.80 -23.00 -3.03
CA SER A 244 -20.34 -24.33 -2.70
C SER A 244 -19.23 -25.37 -2.54
N ASN A 245 -18.19 -25.30 -3.37
CA ASN A 245 -17.04 -26.21 -3.29
C ASN A 245 -16.17 -25.95 -2.04
N ILE A 246 -16.08 -24.72 -1.59
CA ILE A 246 -15.37 -24.33 -0.35
C ILE A 246 -16.16 -24.76 0.89
N ILE A 247 -17.47 -24.48 0.91
CA ILE A 247 -18.33 -24.74 2.07
C ILE A 247 -18.61 -26.24 2.25
N LYS A 248 -18.83 -27.00 1.17
CA LYS A 248 -19.02 -28.46 1.23
C LYS A 248 -17.94 -29.18 2.03
N LYS A 249 -16.74 -28.62 2.10
CA LYS A 249 -15.62 -29.18 2.86
C LYS A 249 -15.64 -28.86 4.36
N LYS A 250 -16.45 -27.89 4.80
CA LYS A 250 -16.36 -27.38 6.17
C LYS A 250 -17.64 -27.55 7.01
N HIS A 251 -18.83 -27.30 6.47
CA HIS A 251 -20.10 -27.38 7.22
C HIS A 251 -21.30 -27.65 6.32
N PRO A 252 -22.36 -28.33 6.81
CA PRO A 252 -23.64 -28.43 6.09
C PRO A 252 -24.29 -27.03 6.03
N PHE A 253 -24.81 -26.65 4.85
CA PHE A 253 -25.51 -25.40 4.62
C PHE A 253 -26.84 -25.64 3.93
N GLY A 254 -27.80 -24.77 4.19
CA GLY A 254 -29.09 -24.71 3.49
C GLY A 254 -29.09 -23.68 2.38
N LEU A 255 -29.69 -23.98 1.25
CA LEU A 255 -29.92 -23.04 0.15
C LEU A 255 -31.40 -22.64 0.15
N MET A 256 -31.67 -21.33 0.12
CA MET A 256 -33.02 -20.79 -0.03
C MET A 256 -33.12 -20.09 -1.40
N ILE A 257 -33.98 -20.60 -2.27
CA ILE A 257 -34.24 -20.03 -3.60
C ILE A 257 -35.55 -19.27 -3.54
N PHE A 258 -35.50 -17.97 -3.85
CA PHE A 258 -36.70 -17.14 -4.03
C PHE A 258 -36.94 -16.99 -5.54
N ASP A 259 -38.06 -17.54 -6.02
CA ASP A 259 -38.54 -17.30 -7.38
C ASP A 259 -39.61 -16.21 -7.32
N LYS A 260 -39.49 -15.20 -8.17
CA LYS A 260 -40.50 -14.17 -8.31
C LYS A 260 -41.59 -14.74 -9.18
N LEU A 261 -42.65 -15.30 -8.58
CA LEU A 261 -43.87 -15.65 -9.30
C LEU A 261 -44.38 -14.41 -10.04
N ASP A 262 -44.31 -14.50 -11.36
CA ASP A 262 -44.86 -13.47 -12.25
C ASP A 262 -46.37 -13.39 -11.97
N ARG A 263 -46.79 -12.34 -11.27
CA ARG A 263 -48.22 -12.01 -11.17
C ARG A 263 -48.65 -11.63 -12.56
N LYS A 264 -49.16 -12.58 -13.33
CA LYS A 264 -50.00 -12.28 -14.47
C LYS A 264 -51.18 -11.49 -13.91
N SER A 265 -51.18 -10.18 -14.13
CA SER A 265 -52.32 -9.33 -13.97
C SER A 265 -53.44 -9.88 -14.86
N THR A 266 -54.44 -10.43 -14.26
CA THR A 266 -55.79 -10.52 -14.87
C THR A 266 -56.38 -9.12 -14.99
#